data_abc65ab2604195d99bf1f49dbd9b7571
#
_entry.id   abc65ab2604195d99bf1f49dbd9b7571
#
_cell.length_a   1.000
_cell.length_b   1.000
_cell.length_c   1.000
_cell.angle_alpha   90.00
_cell.angle_beta   90.00
_cell.angle_gamma   90.00
#
_symmetry.space_group_name_H-M   'P 1'
#
loop_
_entity.id
_entity.type
_entity.pdbx_description
1 polymer ?
#
loop_
_entity_poly.entity_id
_entity_poly.type
_entity_poly.pdbx_seq_one_letter_code
_entity_poly.pdbx_strand_id
1 'polypeptide(L)'
;SLCVLPQEAYTDWDREMQSDTLLVLTTPALRLEIDLRDGHIVFRDAEGRLLNAEDERRFTPYSAGGEQAYSVLQTFRPDPEESFYGLGQHQADEWDYNGRDEELYQYNTKISVPFVVSSKGYGLLWDSYSLCRWGDPREYAQLGEVFTLYDSEGVEGALSGRYEAADGTVLERRETALDQEYLIAPELSRVNGAPDFAFDGSRVSFDGCLEARESGEYRFLLYYAGYMRVWLDGREVVPEIWR
;
A
#
# COMPACT_ATOMS: atom_id res chain seq x y z
N SER A 1 20.95 -2.85 -15.62
CA SER A 1 20.71 -2.65 -14.19
C SER A 1 21.86 -1.92 -13.53
N LEU A 2 21.57 -1.06 -12.53
CA LEU A 2 22.57 -0.46 -11.65
C LEU A 2 22.74 -1.30 -10.36
N CYS A 3 21.77 -2.14 -10.05
CA CYS A 3 21.74 -2.96 -8.83
C CYS A 3 22.26 -4.37 -9.05
N VAL A 4 22.20 -4.89 -10.29
CA VAL A 4 22.61 -6.26 -10.62
C VAL A 4 23.89 -6.20 -11.42
N LEU A 5 24.94 -6.81 -10.90
CA LEU A 5 26.20 -6.98 -11.62
C LEU A 5 26.02 -7.89 -12.83
N PRO A 6 26.76 -7.67 -13.94
CA PRO A 6 26.76 -8.59 -15.06
C PRO A 6 27.08 -10.01 -14.57
N GLN A 7 26.25 -10.97 -14.97
CA GLN A 7 26.41 -12.37 -14.66
C GLN A 7 26.89 -13.12 -15.88
N GLU A 8 27.65 -14.19 -15.67
CA GLU A 8 27.89 -15.15 -16.74
C GLU A 8 26.58 -15.83 -17.13
N ALA A 9 26.44 -16.13 -18.42
CA ALA A 9 25.25 -16.82 -18.90
C ALA A 9 25.11 -18.20 -18.23
N TYR A 10 24.00 -18.40 -17.55
CA TYR A 10 23.67 -19.70 -16.99
C TYR A 10 23.27 -20.66 -18.13
N THR A 11 23.89 -21.81 -18.23
CA THR A 11 23.74 -22.74 -19.35
C THR A 11 23.13 -24.09 -18.97
N ASP A 12 22.96 -24.36 -17.68
CA ASP A 12 22.39 -25.63 -17.19
C ASP A 12 20.85 -25.52 -17.11
N TRP A 13 20.21 -25.47 -18.27
CA TRP A 13 18.77 -25.41 -18.37
C TRP A 13 18.27 -26.10 -19.62
N ASP A 14 17.07 -26.67 -19.56
CA ASP A 14 16.35 -27.32 -20.63
C ASP A 14 15.14 -26.50 -21.06
N ARG A 15 14.74 -26.66 -22.33
CA ARG A 15 13.58 -26.03 -22.93
C ARG A 15 12.70 -27.07 -23.59
N GLU A 16 11.41 -27.05 -23.26
CA GLU A 16 10.42 -27.94 -23.81
C GLU A 16 9.14 -27.16 -24.21
N MET A 17 8.61 -27.46 -25.41
CA MET A 17 7.25 -27.07 -25.77
C MET A 17 6.31 -28.20 -25.37
N GLN A 18 5.58 -28.01 -24.25
CA GLN A 18 4.61 -29.01 -23.79
C GLN A 18 3.28 -28.98 -24.59
N SER A 19 2.97 -27.83 -25.20
CA SER A 19 1.88 -27.65 -26.15
C SER A 19 2.17 -26.46 -27.05
N ASP A 20 1.27 -26.17 -27.98
CA ASP A 20 1.38 -25.00 -28.89
C ASP A 20 1.42 -23.67 -28.13
N THR A 21 0.98 -23.65 -26.87
CA THR A 21 0.87 -22.43 -26.03
C THR A 21 1.63 -22.48 -24.72
N LEU A 22 2.28 -23.60 -24.39
CA LEU A 22 2.97 -23.77 -23.13
C LEU A 22 4.45 -24.08 -23.35
N LEU A 23 5.30 -23.12 -23.04
CA LEU A 23 6.73 -23.26 -22.98
C LEU A 23 7.18 -23.53 -21.56
N VAL A 24 8.01 -24.54 -21.37
CA VAL A 24 8.62 -24.89 -20.08
C VAL A 24 10.12 -24.71 -20.15
N LEU A 25 10.68 -24.01 -19.17
CA LEU A 25 12.12 -23.91 -18.93
C LEU A 25 12.40 -24.60 -17.59
N THR A 26 13.40 -25.47 -17.58
CA THR A 26 13.78 -26.24 -16.38
C THR A 26 15.25 -26.04 -16.07
N THR A 27 15.56 -25.75 -14.82
CA THR A 27 16.91 -25.77 -14.24
C THR A 27 16.95 -26.80 -13.12
N PRO A 28 18.11 -27.12 -12.54
CA PRO A 28 18.18 -28.00 -11.35
C PRO A 28 17.37 -27.53 -10.14
N ALA A 29 17.05 -26.21 -10.06
CA ALA A 29 16.38 -25.61 -8.91
C ALA A 29 14.97 -25.08 -9.22
N LEU A 30 14.69 -24.74 -10.49
CA LEU A 30 13.48 -24.05 -10.89
C LEU A 30 12.86 -24.65 -12.14
N ARG A 31 11.55 -24.66 -12.17
CA ARG A 31 10.73 -24.90 -13.36
C ARG A 31 9.85 -23.69 -13.61
N LEU A 32 9.93 -23.12 -14.81
CA LEU A 32 9.11 -22.00 -15.27
C LEU A 32 8.13 -22.53 -16.33
N GLU A 33 6.86 -22.24 -16.14
CA GLU A 33 5.79 -22.55 -17.09
C GLU A 33 5.30 -21.23 -17.66
N ILE A 34 5.52 -21.01 -18.98
CA ILE A 34 5.24 -19.75 -19.65
C ILE A 34 4.08 -19.95 -20.62
N ASP A 35 2.96 -19.28 -20.38
CA ASP A 35 1.85 -19.25 -21.32
C ASP A 35 2.18 -18.28 -22.47
N LEU A 36 2.29 -18.79 -23.67
CA LEU A 36 2.68 -18.00 -24.83
C LEU A 36 1.55 -17.13 -25.40
N ARG A 37 0.32 -17.24 -24.87
CA ARG A 37 -0.81 -16.42 -25.29
C ARG A 37 -0.76 -15.03 -24.69
N ASP A 38 -0.28 -14.92 -23.44
CA ASP A 38 -0.25 -13.69 -22.65
C ASP A 38 1.10 -13.43 -21.97
N GLY A 39 2.00 -14.42 -21.98
CA GLY A 39 3.33 -14.33 -21.40
C GLY A 39 3.36 -14.49 -19.86
N HIS A 40 2.27 -14.93 -19.22
CA HIS A 40 2.26 -15.19 -17.79
C HIS A 40 3.17 -16.36 -17.43
N ILE A 41 3.83 -16.24 -16.26
CA ILE A 41 4.80 -17.20 -15.79
C ILE A 41 4.35 -17.79 -14.45
N VAL A 42 4.42 -19.12 -14.35
CA VAL A 42 4.29 -19.85 -13.11
C VAL A 42 5.68 -20.38 -12.74
N PHE A 43 6.08 -20.12 -11.50
CA PHE A 43 7.36 -20.53 -10.93
C PHE A 43 7.17 -21.69 -9.97
N ARG A 44 7.92 -22.78 -10.18
CA ARG A 44 7.94 -23.94 -9.29
C ARG A 44 9.36 -24.28 -8.88
N ASP A 45 9.49 -24.93 -7.74
CA ASP A 45 10.77 -25.52 -7.35
C ASP A 45 11.06 -26.85 -8.11
N ALA A 46 12.19 -27.46 -7.78
CA ALA A 46 12.62 -28.72 -8.39
C ALA A 46 11.66 -29.90 -8.12
N GLU A 47 10.92 -29.84 -7.01
CA GLU A 47 9.92 -30.85 -6.62
C GLU A 47 8.53 -30.58 -7.22
N GLY A 48 8.38 -29.49 -7.98
CA GLY A 48 7.13 -29.08 -8.63
C GLY A 48 6.16 -28.30 -7.72
N ARG A 49 6.57 -27.91 -6.51
CA ARG A 49 5.75 -27.09 -5.62
C ARG A 49 5.68 -25.66 -6.16
N LEU A 50 4.50 -25.07 -6.07
CA LEU A 50 4.28 -23.68 -6.50
C LEU A 50 5.07 -22.72 -5.60
N LEU A 51 5.97 -21.97 -6.19
CA LEU A 51 6.65 -20.84 -5.53
C LEU A 51 5.85 -19.56 -5.73
N ASN A 52 5.60 -19.19 -6.99
CA ASN A 52 4.89 -17.97 -7.35
C ASN A 52 4.18 -18.14 -8.70
N ALA A 53 3.17 -17.34 -8.95
CA ALA A 53 2.49 -17.27 -10.25
C ALA A 53 2.06 -15.84 -10.54
N GLU A 54 2.40 -15.35 -11.74
CA GLU A 54 1.87 -14.08 -12.22
C GLU A 54 0.36 -14.16 -12.41
N ASP A 55 -0.33 -13.03 -12.18
CA ASP A 55 -1.78 -12.91 -12.32
C ASP A 55 -2.15 -11.82 -13.33
N GLU A 56 -1.90 -10.53 -13.01
CA GLU A 56 -2.13 -9.43 -13.93
C GLU A 56 -0.83 -8.74 -14.30
N ARG A 57 -0.70 -8.37 -15.58
CA ARG A 57 0.34 -7.46 -16.05
C ARG A 57 -0.31 -6.37 -16.89
N ARG A 58 -0.13 -5.10 -16.45
CA ARG A 58 -0.72 -3.96 -17.12
C ARG A 58 0.29 -2.85 -17.33
N PHE A 59 0.24 -2.27 -18.51
CA PHE A 59 1.02 -1.09 -18.91
C PHE A 59 0.04 0.04 -19.22
N THR A 60 0.03 1.07 -18.38
CA THR A 60 -0.84 2.23 -18.55
C THR A 60 -0.01 3.40 -19.06
N PRO A 61 -0.23 3.90 -20.28
CA PRO A 61 0.49 5.07 -20.76
C PRO A 61 0.20 6.30 -19.93
N TYR A 62 1.23 7.10 -19.65
CA TYR A 62 1.09 8.42 -19.06
C TYR A 62 2.18 9.37 -19.56
N SER A 63 2.01 10.67 -19.35
CA SER A 63 2.99 11.67 -19.73
C SER A 63 3.56 12.35 -18.50
N ALA A 64 4.87 12.42 -18.38
CA ALA A 64 5.59 13.10 -17.31
C ALA A 64 6.69 13.99 -17.89
N GLY A 65 6.73 15.25 -17.49
CA GLY A 65 7.76 16.19 -17.96
C GLY A 65 7.77 16.42 -19.48
N GLY A 66 6.67 16.13 -20.18
CA GLY A 66 6.58 16.20 -21.65
C GLY A 66 7.03 14.94 -22.37
N GLU A 67 7.46 13.91 -21.65
CA GLU A 67 7.84 12.61 -22.20
C GLU A 67 6.72 11.59 -22.01
N GLN A 68 6.63 10.62 -22.95
CA GLN A 68 5.71 9.51 -22.84
C GLN A 68 6.36 8.40 -21.99
N ALA A 69 5.63 7.91 -21.03
CA ALA A 69 6.05 6.87 -20.11
C ALA A 69 4.93 5.83 -19.89
N TYR A 70 5.22 4.83 -19.07
CA TYR A 70 4.24 3.83 -18.66
C TYR A 70 4.27 3.62 -17.16
N SER A 71 3.09 3.57 -16.54
CA SER A 71 2.92 2.92 -15.25
C SER A 71 2.81 1.42 -15.49
N VAL A 72 3.58 0.64 -14.73
CA VAL A 72 3.64 -0.82 -14.84
C VAL A 72 3.07 -1.43 -13.58
N LEU A 73 2.05 -2.26 -13.74
CA LEU A 73 1.50 -3.11 -12.68
C LEU A 73 1.85 -4.56 -12.99
N GLN A 74 2.38 -5.27 -12.01
CA GLN A 74 2.52 -6.72 -12.01
C GLN A 74 1.92 -7.26 -10.71
N THR A 75 0.90 -8.09 -10.80
CA THR A 75 0.35 -8.79 -9.64
C THR A 75 0.72 -10.27 -9.68
N PHE A 76 0.67 -10.88 -8.51
CA PHE A 76 0.93 -12.30 -8.31
C PHE A 76 -0.25 -12.91 -7.56
N ARG A 77 -0.46 -14.21 -7.74
CA ARG A 77 -1.51 -14.92 -7.01
C ARG A 77 -1.24 -14.84 -5.51
N PRO A 78 -2.20 -14.35 -4.73
CA PRO A 78 -2.00 -14.23 -3.29
C PRO A 78 -1.96 -15.60 -2.63
N ASP A 79 -1.09 -15.74 -1.64
CA ASP A 79 -1.06 -16.87 -0.72
C ASP A 79 -1.05 -16.32 0.71
N PRO A 80 -2.12 -16.49 1.50
CA PRO A 80 -2.21 -15.95 2.85
C PRO A 80 -1.22 -16.60 3.84
N GLU A 81 -0.67 -17.78 3.51
CA GLU A 81 0.31 -18.49 4.34
C GLU A 81 1.76 -18.11 4.00
N GLU A 82 1.97 -17.28 2.98
CA GLU A 82 3.29 -16.81 2.59
C GLU A 82 3.65 -15.52 3.32
N SER A 83 4.89 -15.41 3.78
CA SER A 83 5.42 -14.19 4.36
C SER A 83 6.50 -13.59 3.46
N PHE A 84 6.54 -12.26 3.41
CA PHE A 84 7.52 -11.50 2.63
C PHE A 84 8.34 -10.59 3.54
N TYR A 85 9.67 -10.69 3.45
CA TYR A 85 10.61 -9.92 4.25
C TYR A 85 11.52 -9.11 3.34
N GLY A 86 11.81 -7.86 3.70
CA GLY A 86 12.73 -7.03 2.93
C GLY A 86 12.23 -5.60 2.70
N LEU A 87 12.22 -5.14 1.45
CA LEU A 87 11.85 -3.80 0.99
C LEU A 87 12.75 -2.66 1.50
N GLY A 88 13.78 -2.97 2.30
CA GLY A 88 14.70 -1.99 2.87
C GLY A 88 14.45 -1.74 4.35
N GLN A 89 14.57 -0.48 4.77
CA GLN A 89 14.35 -0.06 6.16
C GLN A 89 13.32 1.07 6.18
N HIS A 90 12.19 0.82 6.81
CA HIS A 90 11.06 1.72 6.91
C HIS A 90 10.74 2.00 8.38
N GLN A 91 10.11 3.15 8.66
CA GLN A 91 9.63 3.50 10.00
C GLN A 91 8.24 2.91 10.27
N ALA A 92 8.05 1.65 9.92
CA ALA A 92 6.88 0.88 10.24
C ALA A 92 7.29 -0.31 11.10
N ASP A 93 6.47 -0.69 12.07
CA ASP A 93 6.70 -1.88 12.90
C ASP A 93 6.26 -3.15 12.15
N GLU A 94 6.62 -3.23 10.86
CA GLU A 94 6.24 -4.32 9.97
C GLU A 94 7.44 -5.25 9.74
N TRP A 95 7.21 -6.54 9.95
CA TRP A 95 8.16 -7.59 9.64
C TRP A 95 7.76 -8.37 8.40
N ASP A 96 6.47 -8.60 8.26
CA ASP A 96 5.88 -9.34 7.15
C ASP A 96 5.07 -8.39 6.28
N TYR A 97 5.48 -8.29 5.03
CA TYR A 97 4.82 -7.44 4.03
C TYR A 97 3.71 -8.15 3.24
N ASN A 98 3.29 -9.36 3.65
CA ASN A 98 2.09 -9.96 3.07
C ASN A 98 0.85 -9.17 3.49
N GLY A 99 0.09 -8.69 2.52
CA GLY A 99 -1.07 -7.85 2.77
C GLY A 99 -0.76 -6.45 3.34
N ARG A 100 0.48 -5.97 3.23
CA ARG A 100 0.91 -4.62 3.61
C ARG A 100 1.28 -3.81 2.40
N ASP A 101 1.06 -2.50 2.51
CA ASP A 101 1.40 -1.54 1.47
C ASP A 101 2.64 -0.76 1.86
N GLU A 102 3.56 -0.56 0.91
CA GLU A 102 4.77 0.22 1.12
C GLU A 102 5.13 1.00 -0.14
N GLU A 103 5.35 2.31 0.02
CA GLU A 103 5.91 3.15 -1.04
C GLU A 103 7.43 3.09 -1.00
N LEU A 104 8.02 2.67 -2.11
CA LEU A 104 9.46 2.46 -2.23
C LEU A 104 10.11 3.68 -2.86
N TYR A 105 10.27 4.73 -2.09
CA TYR A 105 11.11 5.89 -2.43
C TYR A 105 12.01 6.24 -1.25
N GLN A 106 13.12 6.89 -1.54
CA GLN A 106 14.17 7.09 -0.57
C GLN A 106 14.23 8.53 -0.11
N TYR A 107 14.23 8.75 1.21
CA TYR A 107 14.40 10.05 1.84
C TYR A 107 15.05 9.88 3.22
N ASN A 108 15.21 10.99 3.96
CA ASN A 108 15.76 10.93 5.31
C ASN A 108 14.97 9.93 6.18
N THR A 109 15.67 9.03 6.85
CA THR A 109 15.13 7.96 7.73
C THR A 109 14.47 6.78 7.02
N LYS A 110 14.41 6.77 5.68
CA LYS A 110 13.83 5.66 4.92
C LYS A 110 14.80 5.19 3.84
N ILE A 111 15.12 3.89 3.85
CA ILE A 111 15.92 3.22 2.83
C ILE A 111 15.00 2.24 2.10
N SER A 112 14.84 2.43 0.79
CA SER A 112 13.98 1.58 -0.03
C SER A 112 14.81 0.69 -0.93
N VAL A 113 14.53 -0.61 -0.89
CA VAL A 113 15.15 -1.64 -1.73
C VAL A 113 14.03 -2.49 -2.31
N PRO A 114 13.79 -2.47 -3.63
CA PRO A 114 12.68 -3.21 -4.22
C PRO A 114 13.00 -4.72 -4.33
N PHE A 115 13.33 -5.33 -3.20
CA PHE A 115 13.67 -6.73 -3.07
C PHE A 115 13.02 -7.34 -1.83
N VAL A 116 12.37 -8.47 -2.02
CA VAL A 116 11.79 -9.27 -0.94
C VAL A 116 12.29 -10.71 -0.99
N VAL A 117 12.33 -11.34 0.18
CA VAL A 117 12.55 -12.77 0.36
C VAL A 117 11.25 -13.39 0.84
N SER A 118 10.79 -14.42 0.16
CA SER A 118 9.61 -15.19 0.53
C SER A 118 9.94 -16.31 1.51
N SER A 119 9.00 -16.59 2.43
CA SER A 119 9.05 -17.78 3.31
C SER A 119 9.09 -19.11 2.54
N LYS A 120 8.71 -19.11 1.26
CA LYS A 120 8.84 -20.26 0.35
C LYS A 120 10.27 -20.48 -0.17
N GLY A 121 11.25 -19.63 0.20
CA GLY A 121 12.66 -19.80 -0.13
C GLY A 121 13.08 -19.24 -1.48
N TYR A 122 12.40 -18.22 -2.00
CA TYR A 122 12.82 -17.47 -3.18
C TYR A 122 12.94 -15.97 -2.86
N GLY A 123 13.63 -15.23 -3.74
CA GLY A 123 13.71 -13.78 -3.70
C GLY A 123 13.10 -13.18 -4.96
N LEU A 124 12.46 -12.02 -4.81
CA LEU A 124 11.92 -11.23 -5.92
C LEU A 124 12.57 -9.84 -5.91
N LEU A 125 13.28 -9.51 -6.97
CA LEU A 125 13.83 -8.18 -7.21
C LEU A 125 13.03 -7.49 -8.31
N TRP A 126 12.45 -6.34 -7.99
CA TRP A 126 11.88 -5.42 -8.96
C TRP A 126 12.95 -4.44 -9.42
N ASP A 127 13.67 -4.78 -10.50
CA ASP A 127 14.80 -3.99 -11.00
C ASP A 127 14.32 -2.72 -11.75
N SER A 128 13.83 -1.76 -10.98
CA SER A 128 13.35 -0.46 -11.47
C SER A 128 14.01 0.68 -10.69
N TYR A 129 14.22 1.80 -11.37
CA TYR A 129 14.74 3.07 -10.78
C TYR A 129 13.64 4.11 -10.58
N SER A 130 12.42 3.74 -10.91
CA SER A 130 11.25 4.60 -10.74
C SER A 130 10.65 4.44 -9.35
N LEU A 131 9.75 5.35 -8.99
CA LEU A 131 8.89 5.16 -7.84
C LEU A 131 8.15 3.83 -7.97
N CYS A 132 8.23 3.01 -6.94
CA CYS A 132 7.57 1.73 -6.87
C CYS A 132 6.66 1.68 -5.65
N ARG A 133 5.63 0.85 -5.72
CA ARG A 133 4.78 0.47 -4.60
C ARG A 133 4.76 -1.05 -4.49
N TRP A 134 4.75 -1.54 -3.27
CA TRP A 134 4.47 -2.91 -2.92
C TRP A 134 3.08 -2.98 -2.28
N GLY A 135 2.33 -4.03 -2.55
CA GLY A 135 1.05 -4.30 -1.88
C GLY A 135 -0.16 -4.17 -2.80
N ASP A 136 -1.27 -3.69 -2.28
CA ASP A 136 -2.52 -3.56 -3.02
C ASP A 136 -2.46 -2.37 -4.01
N PRO A 137 -2.70 -2.57 -5.30
CA PRO A 137 -2.63 -1.49 -6.28
C PRO A 137 -3.85 -0.55 -6.25
N ARG A 138 -4.91 -0.87 -5.49
CA ARG A 138 -6.09 -0.02 -5.40
C ARG A 138 -5.75 1.28 -4.66
N GLU A 139 -6.25 2.38 -5.19
CA GLU A 139 -6.09 3.68 -4.54
C GLU A 139 -7.02 3.78 -3.33
N TYR A 140 -6.55 4.46 -2.29
CA TYR A 140 -7.39 4.85 -1.17
C TYR A 140 -8.26 6.04 -1.56
N ALA A 141 -9.48 6.05 -1.09
CA ALA A 141 -10.44 7.13 -1.30
C ALA A 141 -10.87 7.73 0.05
N GLN A 142 -11.42 8.92 0.04
CA GLN A 142 -11.99 9.53 1.23
C GLN A 142 -13.17 8.71 1.78
N LEU A 143 -13.37 8.73 3.11
CA LEU A 143 -14.41 7.94 3.76
C LEU A 143 -15.80 8.17 3.13
N GLY A 144 -16.15 9.42 2.82
CA GLY A 144 -17.44 9.76 2.21
C GLY A 144 -17.63 9.29 0.76
N GLU A 145 -16.56 8.91 0.07
CA GLU A 145 -16.63 8.30 -1.27
C GLU A 145 -16.96 6.81 -1.19
N VAL A 146 -16.53 6.15 -0.12
CA VAL A 146 -16.69 4.70 0.09
C VAL A 146 -17.90 4.37 0.95
N PHE A 147 -18.15 5.16 1.99
CA PHE A 147 -19.23 4.97 2.96
C PHE A 147 -20.28 6.08 2.85
N THR A 148 -21.50 5.79 3.29
CA THR A 148 -22.43 6.82 3.69
C THR A 148 -22.09 7.24 5.11
N LEU A 149 -21.83 8.53 5.33
CA LEU A 149 -21.45 9.08 6.63
C LEU A 149 -22.68 9.60 7.36
N TYR A 150 -22.73 9.41 8.67
CA TYR A 150 -23.71 10.02 9.55
C TYR A 150 -22.98 10.67 10.74
N ASP A 151 -23.40 11.86 11.11
CA ASP A 151 -22.86 12.54 12.29
C ASP A 151 -23.39 11.91 13.60
N SER A 152 -22.96 12.43 14.75
CA SER A 152 -23.35 11.93 16.07
C SER A 152 -24.86 12.10 16.38
N GLU A 153 -25.58 12.93 15.63
CA GLU A 153 -27.03 13.11 15.70
C GLU A 153 -27.79 12.22 14.67
N GLY A 154 -27.06 11.47 13.85
CA GLY A 154 -27.61 10.59 12.81
C GLY A 154 -27.98 11.32 11.53
N VAL A 155 -27.47 12.52 11.31
CA VAL A 155 -27.71 13.27 10.07
C VAL A 155 -26.71 12.86 9.00
N GLU A 156 -27.23 12.43 7.85
CA GLU A 156 -26.43 11.95 6.73
C GLU A 156 -25.52 13.03 6.13
N GLY A 157 -24.38 12.60 5.58
CA GLY A 157 -23.48 13.34 4.71
C GLY A 157 -22.18 13.81 5.36
N ALA A 158 -21.97 13.61 6.67
CA ALA A 158 -20.74 14.02 7.34
C ALA A 158 -20.55 13.27 8.65
N LEU A 159 -19.35 13.36 9.26
CA LEU A 159 -19.08 13.05 10.66
C LEU A 159 -19.13 14.33 11.50
N SER A 160 -19.37 14.22 12.80
CA SER A 160 -19.20 15.30 13.77
C SER A 160 -17.71 15.48 14.06
N GLY A 161 -17.18 16.66 13.83
CA GLY A 161 -15.81 17.06 14.17
C GLY A 161 -15.81 18.03 15.35
N ARG A 162 -15.03 17.74 16.39
CA ARG A 162 -14.80 18.63 17.54
C ARG A 162 -13.31 18.89 17.69
N TYR A 163 -12.96 20.14 17.66
CA TYR A 163 -11.60 20.66 17.74
C TYR A 163 -11.47 21.49 19.01
N GLU A 164 -10.55 21.12 19.89
CA GLU A 164 -10.28 21.82 21.14
C GLU A 164 -8.84 22.34 21.12
N ALA A 165 -8.65 23.62 21.01
CA ALA A 165 -7.33 24.26 21.03
C ALA A 165 -6.74 24.28 22.45
N ALA A 166 -5.43 24.46 22.55
CA ALA A 166 -4.72 24.52 23.84
C ALA A 166 -5.20 25.66 24.75
N ASP A 167 -5.73 26.73 24.20
CA ASP A 167 -6.29 27.86 24.94
C ASP A 167 -7.75 27.67 25.41
N GLY A 168 -8.35 26.51 25.10
CA GLY A 168 -9.71 26.17 25.40
C GLY A 168 -10.75 26.60 24.36
N THR A 169 -10.32 27.19 23.25
CA THR A 169 -11.20 27.47 22.13
C THR A 169 -11.74 26.16 21.54
N VAL A 170 -13.06 26.09 21.34
CA VAL A 170 -13.74 24.91 20.79
C VAL A 170 -14.37 25.28 19.46
N LEU A 171 -14.11 24.46 18.43
CA LEU A 171 -14.74 24.52 17.16
C LEU A 171 -15.47 23.19 16.92
N GLU A 172 -16.78 23.26 16.62
CA GLU A 172 -17.59 22.11 16.24
C GLU A 172 -18.11 22.30 14.83
N ARG A 173 -18.01 21.25 14.02
CA ARG A 173 -18.45 21.30 12.63
C ARG A 173 -18.74 19.90 12.08
N ARG A 174 -19.41 19.85 10.96
CA ARG A 174 -19.63 18.61 10.22
C ARG A 174 -18.54 18.42 9.19
N GLU A 175 -17.90 17.26 9.20
CA GLU A 175 -16.77 16.92 8.33
C GLU A 175 -17.21 15.92 7.26
N THR A 176 -17.19 16.34 6.01
CA THR A 176 -17.46 15.49 4.85
C THR A 176 -16.26 14.69 4.41
N ALA A 177 -15.05 15.10 4.83
CA ALA A 177 -13.77 14.44 4.59
C ALA A 177 -12.85 14.64 5.79
N LEU A 178 -12.06 13.63 6.13
CA LEU A 178 -11.01 13.72 7.16
C LEU A 178 -9.67 13.97 6.46
N ASP A 179 -9.44 15.20 6.04
CA ASP A 179 -8.27 15.63 5.28
C ASP A 179 -7.75 16.95 5.86
N GLN A 180 -7.16 16.84 7.06
CA GLN A 180 -6.57 17.98 7.77
C GLN A 180 -5.05 17.92 7.59
N GLU A 181 -4.50 18.86 6.83
CA GLU A 181 -3.08 18.91 6.60
C GLU A 181 -2.34 19.45 7.84
N TYR A 182 -1.42 18.65 8.36
CA TYR A 182 -0.49 19.05 9.40
C TYR A 182 0.86 19.40 8.78
N LEU A 183 1.29 20.65 8.95
CA LEU A 183 2.62 21.11 8.53
C LEU A 183 3.46 21.43 9.77
N ILE A 184 4.78 21.23 9.67
CA ILE A 184 5.70 21.47 10.78
C ILE A 184 5.70 22.94 11.24
N ALA A 185 5.44 23.88 10.32
CA ALA A 185 5.32 25.29 10.65
C ALA A 185 3.93 25.56 11.26
N PRO A 186 3.82 25.95 12.55
CA PRO A 186 2.52 26.13 13.24
C PRO A 186 1.58 27.11 12.54
N GLU A 187 2.13 28.14 11.89
CA GLU A 187 1.38 29.14 11.11
C GLU A 187 0.71 28.57 9.85
N LEU A 188 1.18 27.42 9.38
CA LEU A 188 0.63 26.71 8.22
C LEU A 188 -0.34 25.58 8.62
N SER A 189 -0.26 25.12 9.87
CA SER A 189 -1.11 24.05 10.40
C SER A 189 -2.46 24.64 10.80
N ARG A 190 -3.42 24.60 9.90
CA ARG A 190 -4.75 25.19 10.07
C ARG A 190 -5.83 24.15 9.76
N VAL A 191 -6.94 24.25 10.47
CA VAL A 191 -8.16 23.53 10.11
C VAL A 191 -8.71 24.16 8.81
N ASN A 192 -8.99 23.33 7.83
CA ASN A 192 -9.59 23.79 6.57
C ASN A 192 -10.88 24.56 6.84
N GLY A 193 -10.98 25.80 6.34
CA GLY A 193 -12.12 26.68 6.59
C GLY A 193 -12.18 27.33 7.99
N ALA A 194 -11.14 27.16 8.83
CA ALA A 194 -11.00 27.80 10.13
C ALA A 194 -9.54 28.26 10.34
N PRO A 195 -9.08 29.28 9.62
CA PRO A 195 -7.68 29.70 9.57
C PRO A 195 -7.14 30.20 10.93
N ASP A 196 -8.02 30.60 11.82
CA ASP A 196 -7.64 31.11 13.15
C ASP A 196 -7.49 29.99 14.20
N PHE A 197 -7.85 28.76 13.87
CA PHE A 197 -7.66 27.61 14.75
C PHE A 197 -6.26 27.05 14.63
N ALA A 198 -5.52 26.99 15.74
CA ALA A 198 -4.18 26.43 15.78
C ALA A 198 -4.23 24.95 16.23
N PHE A 199 -3.56 24.07 15.47
CA PHE A 199 -3.46 22.66 15.82
C PHE A 199 -2.47 22.37 16.96
N ASP A 200 -1.50 23.23 17.20
CA ASP A 200 -0.46 22.99 18.23
C ASP A 200 -1.09 22.82 19.61
N GLY A 201 -0.84 21.68 20.26
CA GLY A 201 -1.42 21.31 21.55
C GLY A 201 -2.93 21.06 21.52
N SER A 202 -3.56 20.96 20.36
CA SER A 202 -4.99 20.71 20.22
C SER A 202 -5.37 19.24 20.44
N ARG A 203 -6.63 19.02 20.73
CA ARG A 203 -7.30 17.71 20.63
C ARG A 203 -8.38 17.78 19.56
N VAL A 204 -8.40 16.78 18.68
CA VAL A 204 -9.42 16.65 17.63
C VAL A 204 -10.11 15.30 17.78
N SER A 205 -11.44 15.29 17.74
CA SER A 205 -12.23 14.06 17.68
C SER A 205 -13.22 14.11 16.52
N PHE A 206 -13.45 12.94 15.94
CA PHE A 206 -14.46 12.71 14.92
C PHE A 206 -15.37 11.59 15.37
N ASP A 207 -16.66 11.85 15.43
CA ASP A 207 -17.67 10.92 15.91
C ASP A 207 -18.80 10.78 14.87
N GLY A 208 -19.36 9.58 14.76
CA GLY A 208 -20.46 9.31 13.86
C GLY A 208 -20.55 7.85 13.45
N CYS A 209 -21.26 7.58 12.35
CA CYS A 209 -21.39 6.23 11.81
C CYS A 209 -20.93 6.17 10.37
N LEU A 210 -20.38 5.03 9.99
CA LEU A 210 -20.03 4.65 8.64
C LEU A 210 -20.96 3.54 8.18
N GLU A 211 -21.77 3.78 7.18
CA GLU A 211 -22.62 2.76 6.57
C GLU A 211 -21.92 2.23 5.31
N ALA A 212 -21.56 0.96 5.32
CA ALA A 212 -20.95 0.31 4.17
C ALA A 212 -21.99 0.13 3.06
N ARG A 213 -21.68 0.63 1.86
CA ARG A 213 -22.56 0.51 0.68
C ARG A 213 -22.57 -0.90 0.11
N GLU A 214 -21.52 -1.66 0.34
CA GLU A 214 -21.34 -3.04 -0.10
C GLU A 214 -20.79 -3.89 1.04
N SER A 215 -21.12 -5.17 1.06
CA SER A 215 -20.52 -6.10 2.01
C SER A 215 -19.13 -6.50 1.52
N GLY A 216 -18.15 -6.52 2.42
CA GLY A 216 -16.78 -6.87 2.04
C GLY A 216 -15.77 -6.57 3.13
N GLU A 217 -14.52 -6.75 2.80
CA GLU A 217 -13.38 -6.36 3.62
C GLU A 217 -12.95 -4.94 3.24
N TYR A 218 -12.78 -4.09 4.24
CA TYR A 218 -12.35 -2.71 4.08
C TYR A 218 -11.00 -2.50 4.73
N ARG A 219 -10.08 -1.88 3.99
CA ARG A 219 -8.78 -1.48 4.49
C ARG A 219 -8.76 0.04 4.68
N PHE A 220 -8.32 0.50 5.85
CA PHE A 220 -8.21 1.91 6.18
C PHE A 220 -6.74 2.33 6.18
N LEU A 221 -6.44 3.43 5.51
CA LEU A 221 -5.16 4.14 5.63
C LEU A 221 -5.34 5.27 6.63
N LEU A 222 -4.53 5.25 7.68
CA LEU A 222 -4.47 6.31 8.68
C LEU A 222 -3.15 7.07 8.52
N TYR A 223 -3.24 8.31 8.09
CA TYR A 223 -2.11 9.22 8.02
C TYR A 223 -2.28 10.32 9.06
N TYR A 224 -1.38 10.40 10.02
CA TYR A 224 -1.51 11.33 11.13
C TYR A 224 -0.14 11.72 11.72
N ALA A 225 -0.12 12.82 12.46
CA ALA A 225 1.00 13.25 13.28
C ALA A 225 0.52 13.51 14.70
N GLY A 226 1.28 13.04 15.71
CA GLY A 226 0.92 13.14 17.12
C GLY A 226 0.34 11.85 17.68
N TYR A 227 -0.56 11.95 18.67
CA TYR A 227 -1.23 10.81 19.27
C TYR A 227 -2.57 10.56 18.59
N MET A 228 -2.89 9.29 18.29
CA MET A 228 -4.17 8.90 17.73
C MET A 228 -4.72 7.68 18.45
N ARG A 229 -6.05 7.60 18.53
CA ARG A 229 -6.84 6.41 18.90
C ARG A 229 -7.99 6.26 17.94
N VAL A 230 -8.37 5.02 17.65
CA VAL A 230 -9.55 4.72 16.83
C VAL A 230 -10.38 3.65 17.50
N TRP A 231 -11.69 3.88 17.53
CA TRP A 231 -12.70 2.91 17.96
C TRP A 231 -13.67 2.62 16.82
N LEU A 232 -14.02 1.35 16.65
CA LEU A 232 -15.10 0.91 15.78
C LEU A 232 -16.06 0.07 16.62
N ASP A 233 -17.34 0.41 16.59
CA ASP A 233 -18.41 -0.25 17.38
C ASP A 233 -18.07 -0.39 18.87
N GLY A 234 -17.48 0.65 19.45
CA GLY A 234 -17.07 0.70 20.82
C GLY A 234 -15.82 -0.12 21.18
N ARG A 235 -15.20 -0.80 20.22
CA ARG A 235 -13.95 -1.51 20.39
C ARG A 235 -12.78 -0.65 19.93
N GLU A 236 -11.75 -0.50 20.77
CA GLU A 236 -10.50 0.14 20.37
C GLU A 236 -9.78 -0.75 19.35
N VAL A 237 -9.61 -0.23 18.12
CA VAL A 237 -8.92 -0.92 17.01
C VAL A 237 -7.53 -0.34 16.75
N VAL A 238 -7.30 0.91 17.13
CA VAL A 238 -5.98 1.53 17.17
C VAL A 238 -5.76 2.10 18.56
N PRO A 239 -4.87 1.51 19.39
CA PRO A 239 -4.53 2.06 20.70
C PRO A 239 -3.74 3.36 20.55
N GLU A 240 -3.67 4.13 21.65
CA GLU A 240 -2.92 5.38 21.63
C GLU A 240 -1.45 5.12 21.27
N ILE A 241 -1.06 5.65 20.14
CA ILE A 241 0.31 5.58 19.64
C ILE A 241 0.70 6.94 19.04
N TRP A 242 1.94 7.33 19.26
CA TRP A 242 2.52 8.51 18.66
C TRP A 242 3.21 8.17 17.35
N ARG A 243 3.00 9.02 16.32
CA ARG A 243 3.69 8.99 15.04
C ARG A 243 4.18 10.39 14.65
#